data_942c0131cc24e100ba8a0a53dfffe9f6
#
_entry.id   942c0131cc24e100ba8a0a53dfffe9f6
#
_cell.length_a   1.000
_cell.length_b   1.000
_cell.length_c   1.000
_cell.angle_alpha   90.00
_cell.angle_beta   90.00
_cell.angle_gamma   90.00
#
_symmetry.space_group_name_H-M   'P 1'
#
loop_
_entity.id
_entity.type
_entity.pdbx_description
1 polymer ?
#
loop_
_entity_poly.entity_id
_entity_poly.type
_entity_poly.pdbx_seq_one_letter_code
_entity_poly.pdbx_strand_id
1 'polypeptide(L)'
;MRWKGGNDMAIESNIFGWIGESIDMTLDTFVQVTSSNVISMFSDTLIFGGTLTFVLMGFAVILGYVEIPASVFLKTCGKFLLIGGLASSAPTYLTWVVEALRGLEAGLADAFSASGSGVAATSVYQVMDKVVSDGFQIGGDMLDKMGKRSWYEIGMVVWDLLNAIIIYIATLLIAIPAGAMVITSKIMLTVMLGIGPFFIAMLMFPVTAKWFDSWVGQVMTPIMQIALVTTVLGMGTKFFSSLTAKVLAVTTDHPIATMLEILIVTGVTLFLLQRAYAAGAALAGGISSAGITLRDVAQAAASPVTHGLNRQSTRRDLQSGQMVTAGRLNHLAAGNSMLNPAYRQHVMERLQKTQWGRQGGTASKGD
;
A
#
# COMPACT_ATOMS: atom_id res chain seq x y z
N MET A 1 48.83 -26.30 17.27
CA MET A 1 47.61 -25.52 17.64
C MET A 1 46.76 -25.39 16.40
N ARG A 2 45.65 -26.14 16.31
CA ARG A 2 44.84 -26.31 15.10
C ARG A 2 43.63 -25.40 15.27
N TRP A 3 43.59 -24.26 14.55
CA TRP A 3 42.41 -23.38 14.49
C TRP A 3 41.33 -24.10 13.68
N LYS A 4 40.33 -24.64 14.36
CA LYS A 4 39.03 -24.99 13.80
C LYS A 4 38.15 -23.74 14.02
N GLY A 5 37.93 -22.98 12.99
CA GLY A 5 37.02 -21.85 12.99
C GLY A 5 36.28 -21.79 11.66
N GLY A 6 35.42 -22.76 11.43
CA GLY A 6 34.32 -22.61 10.48
C GLY A 6 33.11 -22.22 11.29
N ASN A 7 32.93 -20.95 11.54
CA ASN A 7 31.63 -20.44 11.91
C ASN A 7 30.88 -20.12 10.60
N ASP A 8 30.04 -21.04 10.19
CA ASP A 8 28.87 -20.69 9.41
C ASP A 8 27.99 -19.77 10.28
N MET A 9 28.36 -18.49 10.37
CA MET A 9 27.47 -17.47 10.88
C MET A 9 26.47 -17.16 9.74
N ALA A 10 25.49 -18.03 9.58
CA ALA A 10 24.25 -17.60 8.94
C ALA A 10 23.78 -16.35 9.71
N ILE A 11 23.83 -15.20 9.08
CA ILE A 11 23.27 -13.96 9.65
C ILE A 11 21.75 -14.14 9.55
N GLU A 12 21.16 -14.80 10.55
CA GLU A 12 19.71 -14.84 10.68
C GLU A 12 19.24 -13.44 11.09
N SER A 13 18.82 -12.65 10.11
CA SER A 13 18.15 -11.40 10.41
C SER A 13 16.75 -11.72 10.93
N ASN A 14 16.42 -11.24 12.13
CA ASN A 14 15.08 -11.30 12.70
C ASN A 14 14.52 -9.88 12.91
N ILE A 15 14.89 -8.97 12.01
CA ILE A 15 14.57 -7.56 12.10
C ILE A 15 13.06 -7.34 11.87
N PHE A 16 12.55 -7.91 10.80
CA PHE A 16 11.13 -7.81 10.46
C PHE A 16 10.25 -8.64 11.40
N GLY A 17 10.75 -9.78 11.89
CA GLY A 17 10.08 -10.58 12.90
C GLY A 17 9.86 -9.79 14.18
N TRP A 18 10.89 -9.16 14.72
CA TRP A 18 10.80 -8.34 15.93
C TRP A 18 9.92 -7.10 15.77
N ILE A 19 10.08 -6.36 14.65
CA ILE A 19 9.23 -5.21 14.31
C ILE A 19 7.78 -5.66 14.16
N GLY A 20 7.56 -6.75 13.44
CA GLY A 20 6.24 -7.30 13.17
C GLY A 20 5.50 -7.72 14.43
N GLU A 21 6.16 -8.44 15.32
CA GLU A 21 5.58 -8.87 16.61
C GLU A 21 5.17 -7.65 17.47
N SER A 22 6.04 -6.63 17.54
CA SER A 22 5.74 -5.39 18.26
C SER A 22 4.55 -4.64 17.67
N ILE A 23 4.46 -4.60 16.33
CA ILE A 23 3.35 -3.98 15.61
C ILE A 23 2.07 -4.80 15.84
N ASP A 24 2.10 -6.11 15.63
CA ASP A 24 0.94 -6.98 15.74
C ASP A 24 0.33 -6.91 17.16
N MET A 25 1.15 -6.89 18.22
CA MET A 25 0.68 -6.70 19.60
C MET A 25 -0.05 -5.35 19.80
N THR A 26 0.51 -4.28 19.22
CA THR A 26 -0.11 -2.94 19.29
C THR A 26 -1.42 -2.91 18.53
N LEU A 27 -1.45 -3.52 17.34
CA LEU A 27 -2.60 -3.59 16.48
C LEU A 27 -3.73 -4.44 17.09
N ASP A 28 -3.38 -5.53 17.77
CA ASP A 28 -4.34 -6.38 18.50
C ASP A 28 -5.04 -5.64 19.63
N THR A 29 -4.26 -4.92 20.41
CA THR A 29 -4.81 -4.06 21.47
C THR A 29 -5.74 -2.99 20.89
N PHE A 30 -5.33 -2.36 19.76
CA PHE A 30 -6.15 -1.36 19.08
C PHE A 30 -7.51 -1.92 18.61
N VAL A 31 -7.52 -3.11 17.98
CA VAL A 31 -8.78 -3.74 17.51
C VAL A 31 -9.70 -4.02 18.69
N GLN A 32 -9.18 -4.61 19.77
CA GLN A 32 -9.98 -4.94 20.95
C GLN A 32 -10.61 -3.70 21.59
N VAL A 33 -9.81 -2.66 21.83
CA VAL A 33 -10.30 -1.43 22.47
C VAL A 33 -11.27 -0.69 21.55
N THR A 34 -10.89 -0.52 20.27
CA THR A 34 -11.69 0.26 19.32
C THR A 34 -13.01 -0.41 19.01
N SER A 35 -13.02 -1.74 18.75
CA SER A 35 -14.27 -2.45 18.48
C SER A 35 -15.21 -2.44 19.68
N SER A 36 -14.67 -2.60 20.91
CA SER A 36 -15.47 -2.53 22.14
C SER A 36 -16.09 -1.14 22.34
N ASN A 37 -15.34 -0.08 22.08
CA ASN A 37 -15.83 1.30 22.17
C ASN A 37 -16.88 1.60 21.09
N VAL A 38 -16.67 1.12 19.87
CA VAL A 38 -17.66 1.24 18.78
C VAL A 38 -18.95 0.52 19.14
N ILE A 39 -18.86 -0.71 19.63
CA ILE A 39 -20.03 -1.50 20.05
C ILE A 39 -20.78 -0.77 21.17
N SER A 40 -20.10 -0.31 22.20
CA SER A 40 -20.73 0.39 23.33
C SER A 40 -21.44 1.68 22.89
N MET A 41 -20.87 2.40 21.93
CA MET A 41 -21.44 3.63 21.39
C MET A 41 -22.72 3.39 20.58
N PHE A 42 -22.82 2.26 19.87
CA PHE A 42 -23.92 1.99 18.96
C PHE A 42 -24.95 0.97 19.46
N SER A 43 -24.69 0.24 20.51
CA SER A 43 -25.56 -0.84 21.00
C SER A 43 -27.01 -0.37 21.24
N ASP A 44 -27.20 0.73 21.96
CA ASP A 44 -28.52 1.28 22.27
C ASP A 44 -29.23 1.77 21.00
N THR A 45 -28.50 2.39 20.09
CA THR A 45 -29.03 2.85 18.80
C THR A 45 -29.48 1.69 17.92
N LEU A 46 -28.76 0.57 17.95
CA LEU A 46 -29.11 -0.64 17.20
C LEU A 46 -30.38 -1.30 17.75
N ILE A 47 -30.48 -1.40 19.08
CA ILE A 47 -31.69 -1.96 19.75
C ILE A 47 -32.89 -1.08 19.42
N PHE A 48 -32.76 0.25 19.54
CA PHE A 48 -33.83 1.18 19.20
C PHE A 48 -34.23 1.10 17.73
N GLY A 49 -33.26 1.13 16.80
CA GLY A 49 -33.52 1.05 15.36
C GLY A 49 -34.14 -0.29 14.94
N GLY A 50 -33.69 -1.41 15.54
CA GLY A 50 -34.28 -2.72 15.36
C GLY A 50 -35.73 -2.78 15.84
N THR A 51 -35.98 -2.32 17.06
CA THR A 51 -37.32 -2.26 17.63
C THR A 51 -38.26 -1.40 16.78
N LEU A 52 -37.80 -0.22 16.38
CA LEU A 52 -38.57 0.66 15.51
C LEU A 52 -38.91 0.01 14.16
N THR A 53 -37.97 -0.72 13.57
CA THR A 53 -38.19 -1.44 12.31
C THR A 53 -39.29 -2.50 12.46
N PHE A 54 -39.28 -3.30 13.54
CA PHE A 54 -40.33 -4.30 13.79
C PHE A 54 -41.68 -3.67 14.11
N VAL A 55 -41.71 -2.55 14.83
CA VAL A 55 -42.96 -1.80 15.11
C VAL A 55 -43.56 -1.26 13.82
N LEU A 56 -42.76 -0.58 12.96
CA LEU A 56 -43.21 -0.08 11.68
C LEU A 56 -43.67 -1.19 10.73
N MET A 57 -42.99 -2.31 10.73
CA MET A 57 -43.38 -3.49 9.96
C MET A 57 -44.72 -4.06 10.46
N GLY A 58 -44.93 -4.16 11.79
CA GLY A 58 -46.18 -4.55 12.36
C GLY A 58 -47.34 -3.62 12.01
N PHE A 59 -47.12 -2.31 12.08
CA PHE A 59 -48.13 -1.31 11.63
C PHE A 59 -48.46 -1.46 10.14
N ALA A 60 -47.46 -1.67 9.27
CA ALA A 60 -47.68 -1.82 7.83
C ALA A 60 -48.55 -3.06 7.52
N VAL A 61 -48.40 -4.14 8.30
CA VAL A 61 -49.25 -5.35 8.20
C VAL A 61 -50.68 -5.08 8.70
N ILE A 62 -50.86 -4.45 9.87
CA ILE A 62 -52.15 -4.15 10.45
C ILE A 62 -52.96 -3.20 9.54
N LEU A 63 -52.30 -2.24 8.93
CA LEU A 63 -52.94 -1.28 8.00
C LEU A 63 -53.20 -1.89 6.60
N GLY A 64 -52.82 -3.10 6.34
CA GLY A 64 -53.04 -3.79 5.07
C GLY A 64 -52.16 -3.26 3.90
N TYR A 65 -51.08 -2.48 4.21
CA TYR A 65 -50.19 -1.97 3.17
C TYR A 65 -49.27 -3.04 2.61
N VAL A 66 -48.98 -4.10 3.39
CA VAL A 66 -48.06 -5.15 2.99
C VAL A 66 -48.55 -6.47 3.57
N GLU A 67 -48.76 -7.46 2.69
CA GLU A 67 -48.93 -8.84 3.10
C GLU A 67 -47.55 -9.47 3.22
N ILE A 68 -47.06 -9.64 4.45
CA ILE A 68 -45.75 -10.26 4.69
C ILE A 68 -45.99 -11.74 5.00
N PRO A 69 -45.53 -12.66 4.11
CA PRO A 69 -45.54 -14.08 4.39
C PRO A 69 -44.73 -14.39 5.67
N ALA A 70 -45.17 -15.30 6.49
CA ALA A 70 -44.48 -15.71 7.74
C ALA A 70 -43.01 -16.07 7.48
N SER A 71 -42.69 -16.64 6.33
CA SER A 71 -41.31 -16.98 5.93
C SER A 71 -40.41 -15.73 5.76
N VAL A 72 -40.94 -14.61 5.26
CA VAL A 72 -40.18 -13.36 5.11
C VAL A 72 -39.95 -12.73 6.48
N PHE A 73 -40.96 -12.72 7.33
CA PHE A 73 -40.85 -12.27 8.72
C PHE A 73 -39.76 -13.05 9.46
N LEU A 74 -39.81 -14.39 9.41
CA LEU A 74 -38.85 -15.25 10.10
C LEU A 74 -37.40 -15.03 9.58
N LYS A 75 -37.22 -14.85 8.25
CA LYS A 75 -35.93 -14.50 7.66
C LYS A 75 -35.40 -13.16 8.16
N THR A 76 -36.28 -12.15 8.27
CA THR A 76 -35.93 -10.83 8.80
C THR A 76 -35.53 -10.94 10.28
N CYS A 77 -36.29 -11.65 11.11
CA CYS A 77 -35.91 -11.89 12.49
C CYS A 77 -34.58 -12.61 12.62
N GLY A 78 -34.35 -13.68 11.84
CA GLY A 78 -33.06 -14.40 11.83
C GLY A 78 -31.89 -13.50 11.42
N LYS A 79 -32.09 -12.65 10.41
CA LYS A 79 -31.09 -11.65 10.00
C LYS A 79 -30.75 -10.68 11.14
N PHE A 80 -31.76 -10.12 11.80
CA PHE A 80 -31.54 -9.20 12.92
C PHE A 80 -30.86 -9.86 14.12
N LEU A 81 -31.23 -11.11 14.47
CA LEU A 81 -30.59 -11.84 15.55
C LEU A 81 -29.12 -12.13 15.25
N LEU A 82 -28.80 -12.56 14.03
CA LEU A 82 -27.44 -12.92 13.65
C LEU A 82 -26.55 -11.67 13.58
N ILE A 83 -27.00 -10.63 12.89
CA ILE A 83 -26.25 -9.38 12.73
C ILE A 83 -26.15 -8.65 14.07
N GLY A 84 -27.27 -8.58 14.82
CA GLY A 84 -27.30 -7.97 16.14
C GLY A 84 -26.36 -8.68 17.11
N GLY A 85 -26.33 -10.01 17.11
CA GLY A 85 -25.41 -10.80 17.93
C GLY A 85 -23.93 -10.54 17.62
N LEU A 86 -23.58 -10.37 16.33
CA LEU A 86 -22.22 -10.04 15.92
C LEU A 86 -21.85 -8.58 16.21
N ALA A 87 -22.79 -7.64 16.02
CA ALA A 87 -22.55 -6.22 16.13
C ALA A 87 -22.68 -5.66 17.56
N SER A 88 -23.33 -6.39 18.50
CA SER A 88 -23.54 -5.92 19.87
C SER A 88 -22.66 -6.59 20.92
N SER A 89 -21.87 -7.61 20.55
CA SER A 89 -21.00 -8.34 21.47
C SER A 89 -19.55 -8.32 21.00
N ALA A 90 -18.69 -7.60 21.72
CA ALA A 90 -17.27 -7.51 21.40
C ALA A 90 -16.56 -8.87 21.36
N PRO A 91 -16.76 -9.80 22.34
CA PRO A 91 -16.16 -11.12 22.27
C PRO A 91 -16.60 -11.92 21.04
N THR A 92 -17.89 -11.87 20.71
CA THR A 92 -18.43 -12.57 19.52
C THR A 92 -17.84 -12.00 18.24
N TYR A 93 -17.75 -10.68 18.11
CA TYR A 93 -17.14 -10.04 16.96
C TYR A 93 -15.65 -10.40 16.81
N LEU A 94 -14.89 -10.36 17.89
CA LEU A 94 -13.46 -10.68 17.86
C LEU A 94 -13.22 -12.12 17.42
N THR A 95 -13.93 -13.08 18.02
CA THR A 95 -13.74 -14.51 17.72
C THR A 95 -14.22 -14.88 16.32
N TRP A 96 -15.39 -14.40 15.88
CA TRP A 96 -15.97 -14.87 14.62
C TRP A 96 -15.55 -14.05 13.40
N VAL A 97 -15.33 -12.76 13.56
CA VAL A 97 -15.02 -11.88 12.42
C VAL A 97 -13.53 -11.58 12.34
N VAL A 98 -12.94 -11.12 13.44
CA VAL A 98 -11.53 -10.69 13.43
C VAL A 98 -10.61 -11.89 13.23
N GLU A 99 -10.80 -12.98 14.00
CA GLU A 99 -9.98 -14.20 13.87
C GLU A 99 -10.16 -14.85 12.49
N ALA A 100 -11.38 -14.88 11.94
CA ALA A 100 -11.62 -15.42 10.60
C ALA A 100 -10.90 -14.63 9.51
N LEU A 101 -10.94 -13.29 9.57
CA LEU A 101 -10.27 -12.43 8.58
C LEU A 101 -8.75 -12.47 8.70
N ARG A 102 -8.22 -12.54 9.92
CA ARG A 102 -6.78 -12.75 10.15
C ARG A 102 -6.32 -14.14 9.73
N GLY A 103 -7.13 -15.15 10.00
CA GLY A 103 -6.89 -16.51 9.52
C GLY A 103 -6.87 -16.58 7.99
N LEU A 104 -7.75 -15.82 7.33
CA LEU A 104 -7.75 -15.69 5.87
C LEU A 104 -6.48 -14.98 5.36
N GLU A 105 -6.06 -13.88 6.01
CA GLU A 105 -4.82 -13.18 5.67
C GLU A 105 -3.61 -14.11 5.77
N ALA A 106 -3.44 -14.76 6.92
CA ALA A 106 -2.34 -15.66 7.17
C ALA A 106 -2.36 -16.88 6.23
N GLY A 107 -3.53 -17.49 6.01
CA GLY A 107 -3.70 -18.63 5.12
C GLY A 107 -3.40 -18.31 3.65
N LEU A 108 -3.83 -17.15 3.16
CA LEU A 108 -3.50 -16.72 1.79
C LEU A 108 -2.01 -16.39 1.66
N ALA A 109 -1.44 -15.68 2.63
CA ALA A 109 -0.02 -15.36 2.62
C ALA A 109 0.84 -16.64 2.62
N ASP A 110 0.49 -17.65 3.43
CA ASP A 110 1.18 -18.93 3.48
C ASP A 110 1.02 -19.74 2.19
N ALA A 111 -0.21 -19.88 1.69
CA ALA A 111 -0.49 -20.61 0.45
C ALA A 111 0.29 -20.03 -0.75
N PHE A 112 0.39 -18.71 -0.83
CA PHE A 112 1.10 -18.05 -1.91
C PHE A 112 2.63 -18.03 -1.69
N SER A 113 3.11 -17.93 -0.46
CA SER A 113 4.55 -17.98 -0.16
C SER A 113 5.13 -19.37 -0.38
N ALA A 114 4.42 -20.43 -0.02
CA ALA A 114 4.83 -21.81 -0.25
C ALA A 114 5.06 -22.10 -1.74
N SER A 115 4.22 -21.56 -2.61
CA SER A 115 4.39 -21.67 -4.08
C SER A 115 5.62 -20.91 -4.58
N GLY A 116 5.99 -19.81 -3.93
CA GLY A 116 7.12 -18.96 -4.34
C GLY A 116 8.47 -19.37 -3.75
N SER A 117 8.57 -19.59 -2.45
CA SER A 117 9.85 -19.78 -1.74
C SER A 117 10.25 -21.26 -1.53
N GLY A 118 9.29 -22.19 -1.64
CA GLY A 118 9.51 -23.62 -1.34
C GLY A 118 9.73 -23.93 0.15
N VAL A 119 9.54 -22.94 1.01
CA VAL A 119 9.60 -23.07 2.48
C VAL A 119 8.28 -22.52 3.01
N ALA A 120 7.56 -23.33 3.78
CA ALA A 120 6.40 -22.88 4.52
C ALA A 120 6.86 -21.81 5.53
N ALA A 121 6.53 -20.55 5.29
CA ALA A 121 6.84 -19.47 6.20
C ALA A 121 5.65 -19.29 7.14
N THR A 122 5.90 -19.38 8.43
CA THR A 122 4.85 -19.25 9.46
C THR A 122 4.33 -17.81 9.58
N SER A 123 5.03 -16.84 9.00
CA SER A 123 4.59 -15.45 8.94
C SER A 123 5.18 -14.70 7.75
N VAL A 124 4.48 -13.65 7.30
CA VAL A 124 4.97 -12.74 6.24
C VAL A 124 6.31 -12.09 6.61
N TYR A 125 6.54 -11.82 7.88
CA TYR A 125 7.77 -11.23 8.39
C TYR A 125 8.97 -12.17 8.22
N GLN A 126 8.78 -13.49 8.39
CA GLN A 126 9.82 -14.48 8.14
C GLN A 126 10.24 -14.53 6.67
N VAL A 127 9.31 -14.33 5.74
CA VAL A 127 9.65 -14.22 4.32
C VAL A 127 10.55 -13.01 4.08
N MET A 128 10.28 -11.88 4.73
CA MET A 128 11.11 -10.68 4.61
C MET A 128 12.48 -10.85 5.25
N ASP A 129 12.53 -11.42 6.45
CA ASP A 129 13.80 -11.72 7.13
C ASP A 129 14.65 -12.66 6.30
N LYS A 130 14.02 -13.64 5.64
CA LYS A 130 14.71 -14.53 4.70
C LYS A 130 15.28 -13.77 3.50
N VAL A 131 14.53 -12.84 2.90
CA VAL A 131 15.04 -11.99 1.79
C VAL A 131 16.31 -11.25 2.23
N VAL A 132 16.28 -10.65 3.43
CA VAL A 132 17.42 -9.91 3.97
C VAL A 132 18.58 -10.87 4.27
N SER A 133 18.32 -11.98 4.95
CA SER A 133 19.33 -12.99 5.29
C SER A 133 20.01 -13.56 4.04
N ASP A 134 19.22 -14.00 3.05
CA ASP A 134 19.74 -14.53 1.78
C ASP A 134 20.59 -13.48 1.06
N GLY A 135 20.14 -12.22 1.01
CA GLY A 135 20.90 -11.14 0.38
C GLY A 135 22.21 -10.81 1.10
N PHE A 136 22.19 -10.80 2.44
CA PHE A 136 23.40 -10.58 3.23
C PHE A 136 24.38 -11.75 3.15
N GLN A 137 23.87 -12.98 3.11
CA GLN A 137 24.70 -14.17 2.90
C GLN A 137 25.43 -14.11 1.55
N ILE A 138 24.70 -13.77 0.50
CA ILE A 138 25.25 -13.62 -0.86
C ILE A 138 26.33 -12.54 -0.91
N GLY A 139 26.11 -11.38 -0.29
CA GLY A 139 27.13 -10.35 -0.16
C GLY A 139 28.36 -10.82 0.61
N GLY A 140 28.14 -11.60 1.68
CA GLY A 140 29.21 -12.25 2.47
C GLY A 140 30.04 -13.23 1.65
N ASP A 141 29.40 -14.09 0.86
CA ASP A 141 30.08 -15.05 -0.02
C ASP A 141 30.98 -14.34 -1.05
N MET A 142 30.55 -13.16 -1.53
CA MET A 142 31.38 -12.32 -2.41
C MET A 142 32.60 -11.74 -1.69
N LEU A 143 32.43 -11.30 -0.44
CA LEU A 143 33.56 -10.83 0.37
C LEU A 143 34.55 -11.97 0.69
N ASP A 144 34.06 -13.17 0.95
CA ASP A 144 34.87 -14.35 1.16
C ASP A 144 35.64 -14.74 -0.11
N LYS A 145 35.01 -14.61 -1.27
CA LYS A 145 35.70 -14.80 -2.57
C LYS A 145 36.80 -13.77 -2.76
N MET A 146 36.56 -12.51 -2.42
CA MET A 146 37.58 -11.47 -2.42
C MET A 146 38.78 -11.82 -1.51
N GLY A 147 38.53 -12.30 -0.29
CA GLY A 147 39.57 -12.67 0.68
C GLY A 147 40.44 -13.85 0.25
N LYS A 148 39.98 -14.71 -0.67
CA LYS A 148 40.71 -15.86 -1.20
C LYS A 148 41.57 -15.53 -2.43
N ARG A 149 41.47 -14.30 -3.00
CA ARG A 149 42.26 -13.88 -4.16
C ARG A 149 43.71 -13.57 -3.80
N SER A 150 44.58 -13.76 -4.78
CA SER A 150 46.00 -13.45 -4.63
C SER A 150 46.25 -11.92 -4.71
N TRP A 151 47.30 -11.47 -4.04
CA TRP A 151 47.68 -10.06 -3.94
C TRP A 151 47.95 -9.38 -5.31
N TYR A 152 48.26 -10.11 -6.36
CA TYR A 152 48.46 -9.58 -7.72
C TYR A 152 47.15 -9.35 -8.49
N GLU A 153 46.00 -9.79 -7.94
CA GLU A 153 44.70 -9.63 -8.55
C GLU A 153 43.92 -8.44 -7.96
N ILE A 154 44.59 -7.37 -7.53
CA ILE A 154 43.98 -6.20 -6.86
C ILE A 154 42.79 -5.62 -7.66
N GLY A 155 42.88 -5.61 -8.98
CA GLY A 155 41.77 -5.14 -9.83
C GLY A 155 40.49 -5.95 -9.66
N MET A 156 40.60 -7.26 -9.56
CA MET A 156 39.46 -8.18 -9.32
C MET A 156 38.93 -8.07 -7.89
N VAL A 157 39.78 -7.84 -6.90
CA VAL A 157 39.41 -7.59 -5.51
C VAL A 157 38.49 -6.35 -5.39
N VAL A 158 38.85 -5.28 -6.09
CA VAL A 158 38.00 -4.07 -6.09
C VAL A 158 36.63 -4.31 -6.73
N TRP A 159 36.58 -5.10 -7.82
CA TRP A 159 35.33 -5.45 -8.47
C TRP A 159 34.44 -6.38 -7.59
N ASP A 160 35.02 -7.36 -6.90
CA ASP A 160 34.29 -8.23 -5.98
C ASP A 160 33.72 -7.42 -4.80
N LEU A 161 34.48 -6.44 -4.28
CA LEU A 161 34.00 -5.53 -3.24
C LEU A 161 32.83 -4.65 -3.74
N LEU A 162 32.95 -4.09 -4.94
CA LEU A 162 31.85 -3.28 -5.53
C LEU A 162 30.59 -4.13 -5.73
N ASN A 163 30.73 -5.36 -6.22
CA ASN A 163 29.61 -6.30 -6.38
C ASN A 163 28.95 -6.62 -5.03
N ALA A 164 29.72 -6.88 -3.97
CA ALA A 164 29.19 -7.12 -2.63
C ALA A 164 28.37 -5.90 -2.11
N ILE A 165 28.90 -4.70 -2.27
CA ILE A 165 28.22 -3.47 -1.87
C ILE A 165 26.91 -3.30 -2.65
N ILE A 166 26.91 -3.56 -3.96
CA ILE A 166 25.70 -3.47 -4.79
C ILE A 166 24.66 -4.49 -4.35
N ILE A 167 25.06 -5.72 -4.00
CA ILE A 167 24.15 -6.75 -3.49
C ILE A 167 23.51 -6.31 -2.18
N TYR A 168 24.26 -5.74 -1.23
CA TYR A 168 23.70 -5.22 0.02
C TYR A 168 22.70 -4.09 -0.24
N ILE A 169 23.05 -3.13 -1.11
CA ILE A 169 22.16 -2.04 -1.48
C ILE A 169 20.90 -2.57 -2.17
N ALA A 170 21.03 -3.50 -3.10
CA ALA A 170 19.93 -4.13 -3.82
C ALA A 170 18.97 -4.84 -2.86
N THR A 171 19.52 -5.59 -1.90
CA THR A 171 18.74 -6.28 -0.87
C THR A 171 17.91 -5.30 -0.03
N LEU A 172 18.53 -4.23 0.48
CA LEU A 172 17.83 -3.21 1.24
C LEU A 172 16.79 -2.45 0.40
N LEU A 173 17.12 -2.18 -0.86
CA LEU A 173 16.23 -1.51 -1.79
C LEU A 173 14.96 -2.33 -2.09
N ILE A 174 15.02 -3.65 -2.01
CA ILE A 174 13.85 -4.54 -2.12
C ILE A 174 13.14 -4.68 -0.76
N ALA A 175 13.89 -4.95 0.31
CA ALA A 175 13.33 -5.29 1.60
C ALA A 175 12.58 -4.12 2.26
N ILE A 176 13.13 -2.89 2.20
CA ILE A 176 12.52 -1.72 2.86
C ILE A 176 11.16 -1.37 2.26
N PRO A 177 11.00 -1.23 0.93
CA PRO A 177 9.69 -0.94 0.36
C PRO A 177 8.69 -2.08 0.55
N ALA A 178 9.12 -3.32 0.43
CA ALA A 178 8.26 -4.47 0.67
C ALA A 178 7.75 -4.50 2.12
N GLY A 179 8.64 -4.28 3.09
CA GLY A 179 8.29 -4.16 4.50
C GLY A 179 7.29 -3.04 4.77
N ALA A 180 7.53 -1.88 4.19
CA ALA A 180 6.63 -0.74 4.31
C ALA A 180 5.23 -1.03 3.72
N MET A 181 5.16 -1.71 2.57
CA MET A 181 3.89 -2.11 1.95
C MET A 181 3.11 -3.08 2.84
N VAL A 182 3.76 -4.09 3.40
CA VAL A 182 3.11 -5.08 4.28
C VAL A 182 2.64 -4.43 5.58
N ILE A 183 3.49 -3.66 6.24
CA ILE A 183 3.14 -2.96 7.49
C ILE A 183 1.97 -2.00 7.26
N THR A 184 1.99 -1.22 6.19
CA THR A 184 0.89 -0.31 5.84
C THR A 184 -0.41 -1.07 5.60
N SER A 185 -0.36 -2.21 4.89
CA SER A 185 -1.54 -3.06 4.67
C SER A 185 -2.07 -3.64 5.97
N LYS A 186 -1.20 -4.10 6.88
CA LYS A 186 -1.60 -4.60 8.21
C LYS A 186 -2.25 -3.52 9.07
N ILE A 187 -1.69 -2.33 9.10
CA ILE A 187 -2.29 -1.19 9.81
C ILE A 187 -3.68 -0.87 9.24
N MET A 188 -3.80 -0.83 7.91
CA MET A 188 -5.08 -0.56 7.25
C MET A 188 -6.14 -1.63 7.56
N LEU A 189 -5.75 -2.91 7.50
CA LEU A 189 -6.62 -4.03 7.89
C LEU A 189 -7.10 -3.86 9.33
N THR A 190 -6.20 -3.58 10.24
CA THR A 190 -6.49 -3.41 11.67
C THR A 190 -7.45 -2.25 11.93
N VAL A 191 -7.25 -1.10 11.28
CA VAL A 191 -8.17 0.05 11.39
C VAL A 191 -9.57 -0.33 10.89
N MET A 192 -9.66 -1.03 9.75
CA MET A 192 -10.95 -1.49 9.21
C MET A 192 -11.61 -2.52 10.11
N LEU A 193 -10.85 -3.41 10.75
CA LEU A 193 -11.37 -4.36 11.74
C LEU A 193 -11.86 -3.64 13.01
N GLY A 194 -11.15 -2.62 13.48
CA GLY A 194 -11.58 -1.84 14.66
C GLY A 194 -12.96 -1.19 14.50
N ILE A 195 -13.26 -0.67 13.32
CA ILE A 195 -14.56 -0.03 13.02
C ILE A 195 -15.61 -1.00 12.44
N GLY A 196 -15.24 -2.26 12.26
CA GLY A 196 -16.08 -3.30 11.64
C GLY A 196 -17.47 -3.48 12.24
N PRO A 197 -17.65 -3.49 13.59
CA PRO A 197 -18.97 -3.65 14.19
C PRO A 197 -20.00 -2.64 13.71
N PHE A 198 -19.58 -1.39 13.44
CA PHE A 198 -20.44 -0.36 12.87
C PHE A 198 -20.96 -0.77 11.48
N PHE A 199 -20.08 -1.24 10.59
CA PHE A 199 -20.49 -1.64 9.25
C PHE A 199 -21.32 -2.90 9.21
N ILE A 200 -21.04 -3.87 10.11
CA ILE A 200 -21.87 -5.07 10.28
C ILE A 200 -23.28 -4.67 10.73
N ALA A 201 -23.38 -3.72 11.66
CA ALA A 201 -24.66 -3.20 12.10
C ALA A 201 -25.47 -2.56 10.95
N MET A 202 -24.79 -1.85 10.03
CA MET A 202 -25.44 -1.25 8.86
C MET A 202 -26.06 -2.28 7.91
N LEU A 203 -25.63 -3.53 7.96
CA LEU A 203 -26.26 -4.62 7.20
C LEU A 203 -27.69 -4.93 7.67
N MET A 204 -28.07 -4.52 8.88
CA MET A 204 -29.45 -4.72 9.39
C MET A 204 -30.47 -4.00 8.51
N PHE A 205 -30.13 -2.82 8.02
CA PHE A 205 -31.04 -1.95 7.28
C PHE A 205 -30.75 -1.97 5.78
N PRO A 206 -31.76 -2.19 4.91
CA PRO A 206 -31.56 -2.30 3.46
C PRO A 206 -30.93 -1.04 2.83
N VAL A 207 -31.21 0.12 3.39
CA VAL A 207 -30.71 1.42 2.88
C VAL A 207 -29.18 1.55 3.08
N THR A 208 -28.67 1.06 4.19
CA THR A 208 -27.26 1.18 4.59
C THR A 208 -26.43 -0.07 4.27
N ALA A 209 -27.05 -1.16 3.80
CA ALA A 209 -26.37 -2.41 3.49
C ALA A 209 -25.18 -2.24 2.52
N LYS A 210 -25.26 -1.27 1.58
CA LYS A 210 -24.15 -0.96 0.67
C LYS A 210 -22.87 -0.50 1.37
N TRP A 211 -22.97 0.05 2.57
CA TRP A 211 -21.80 0.47 3.34
C TRP A 211 -21.01 -0.74 3.85
N PHE A 212 -21.75 -1.82 4.22
CA PHE A 212 -21.13 -3.08 4.56
C PHE A 212 -20.38 -3.70 3.37
N ASP A 213 -20.97 -3.70 2.18
CA ASP A 213 -20.31 -4.21 0.95
C ASP A 213 -19.03 -3.42 0.65
N SER A 214 -19.06 -2.10 0.81
CA SER A 214 -17.87 -1.25 0.63
C SER A 214 -16.81 -1.54 1.69
N TRP A 215 -17.20 -1.77 2.94
CA TRP A 215 -16.30 -2.12 4.04
C TRP A 215 -15.63 -3.47 3.80
N VAL A 216 -16.37 -4.49 3.37
CA VAL A 216 -15.81 -5.81 3.00
C VAL A 216 -14.74 -5.65 1.93
N GLY A 217 -14.99 -4.86 0.88
CA GLY A 217 -13.99 -4.55 -0.15
C GLY A 217 -12.72 -3.90 0.42
N GLN A 218 -12.88 -2.96 1.37
CA GLN A 218 -11.76 -2.30 2.04
C GLN A 218 -10.96 -3.23 2.95
N VAL A 219 -11.61 -4.20 3.59
CA VAL A 219 -10.94 -5.26 4.39
C VAL A 219 -10.20 -6.26 3.49
N MET A 220 -10.81 -6.65 2.37
CA MET A 220 -10.19 -7.59 1.44
C MET A 220 -8.97 -6.99 0.70
N THR A 221 -8.94 -5.67 0.54
CA THR A 221 -7.84 -4.97 -0.14
C THR A 221 -6.48 -5.23 0.50
N PRO A 222 -6.25 -4.93 1.79
CA PRO A 222 -4.97 -5.18 2.44
C PRO A 222 -4.63 -6.68 2.53
N ILE A 223 -5.60 -7.56 2.68
CA ILE A 223 -5.40 -9.02 2.68
C ILE A 223 -4.79 -9.47 1.35
N MET A 224 -5.37 -9.04 0.23
CA MET A 224 -4.86 -9.35 -1.11
C MET A 224 -3.50 -8.71 -1.39
N GLN A 225 -3.28 -7.49 -0.90
CA GLN A 225 -2.00 -6.80 -1.03
C GLN A 225 -0.88 -7.57 -0.32
N ILE A 226 -1.09 -7.98 0.92
CA ILE A 226 -0.11 -8.76 1.69
C ILE A 226 0.20 -10.08 0.96
N ALA A 227 -0.82 -10.83 0.55
CA ALA A 227 -0.66 -12.11 -0.12
C ALA A 227 0.16 -11.98 -1.43
N LEU A 228 -0.15 -11.01 -2.28
CA LEU A 228 0.54 -10.82 -3.56
C LEU A 228 1.97 -10.28 -3.38
N VAL A 229 2.19 -9.35 -2.44
CA VAL A 229 3.53 -8.84 -2.12
C VAL A 229 4.42 -9.98 -1.61
N THR A 230 3.90 -10.82 -0.70
CA THR A 230 4.62 -11.98 -0.17
C THR A 230 4.98 -12.99 -1.28
N THR A 231 4.06 -13.21 -2.22
CA THR A 231 4.31 -14.06 -3.39
C THR A 231 5.46 -13.54 -4.24
N VAL A 232 5.44 -12.25 -4.58
CA VAL A 232 6.49 -11.61 -5.38
C VAL A 232 7.82 -11.62 -4.66
N LEU A 233 7.83 -11.39 -3.35
CA LEU A 233 9.04 -11.54 -2.54
C LEU A 233 9.62 -12.94 -2.61
N GLY A 234 8.80 -13.98 -2.41
CA GLY A 234 9.23 -15.37 -2.50
C GLY A 234 9.77 -15.75 -3.88
N MET A 235 9.19 -15.23 -4.97
CA MET A 235 9.74 -15.40 -6.32
C MET A 235 11.03 -14.61 -6.51
N GLY A 236 11.08 -13.39 -6.03
CA GLY A 236 12.24 -12.50 -6.14
C GLY A 236 13.47 -13.10 -5.46
N THR A 237 13.31 -13.73 -4.29
CA THR A 237 14.43 -14.44 -3.60
C THR A 237 14.95 -15.59 -4.42
N LYS A 238 14.11 -16.38 -5.08
CA LYS A 238 14.55 -17.47 -5.96
C LYS A 238 15.34 -16.95 -7.17
N PHE A 239 14.86 -15.89 -7.80
CA PHE A 239 15.59 -15.26 -8.91
C PHE A 239 16.94 -14.73 -8.44
N PHE A 240 16.98 -14.07 -7.30
CA PHE A 240 18.19 -13.50 -6.74
C PHE A 240 19.20 -14.60 -6.35
N SER A 241 18.76 -15.66 -5.67
CA SER A 241 19.63 -16.79 -5.30
C SER A 241 20.15 -17.56 -6.52
N SER A 242 19.34 -17.77 -7.55
CA SER A 242 19.77 -18.45 -8.79
C SER A 242 20.81 -17.63 -9.56
N LEU A 243 20.65 -16.30 -9.58
CA LEU A 243 21.63 -15.39 -10.17
C LEU A 243 22.95 -15.43 -9.45
N THR A 244 22.92 -15.45 -8.13
CA THR A 244 24.11 -15.49 -7.30
C THR A 244 24.85 -16.81 -7.40
N ALA A 245 24.13 -17.93 -7.40
CA ALA A 245 24.74 -19.24 -7.65
C ALA A 245 25.50 -19.25 -8.99
N LYS A 246 24.93 -18.61 -10.04
CA LYS A 246 25.59 -18.42 -11.33
C LYS A 246 26.83 -17.54 -11.22
N VAL A 247 26.75 -16.41 -10.51
CA VAL A 247 27.84 -15.46 -10.32
C VAL A 247 28.99 -16.05 -9.50
N LEU A 248 28.68 -16.83 -8.48
CA LEU A 248 29.70 -17.53 -7.67
C LEU A 248 30.37 -18.68 -8.43
N ALA A 249 29.63 -19.39 -9.30
CA ALA A 249 30.12 -20.52 -10.06
C ALA A 249 30.99 -20.12 -11.27
N VAL A 250 30.73 -18.95 -11.87
CA VAL A 250 31.49 -18.47 -13.03
C VAL A 250 32.67 -17.63 -12.56
N THR A 251 33.87 -18.05 -12.90
CA THR A 251 35.09 -17.21 -12.84
C THR A 251 34.95 -16.15 -13.91
N THR A 252 34.21 -15.07 -13.61
CA THR A 252 33.79 -14.11 -14.62
C THR A 252 34.93 -13.15 -14.97
N ASP A 253 35.33 -13.19 -16.21
CA ASP A 253 36.22 -12.19 -16.82
C ASP A 253 35.45 -10.85 -17.05
N HIS A 254 34.16 -10.79 -16.71
CA HIS A 254 33.30 -9.61 -16.98
C HIS A 254 32.52 -9.13 -15.73
N PRO A 255 33.18 -8.46 -14.78
CA PRO A 255 32.54 -8.00 -13.54
C PRO A 255 31.41 -6.98 -13.76
N ILE A 256 31.49 -6.19 -14.84
CA ILE A 256 30.45 -5.21 -15.21
C ILE A 256 29.14 -5.90 -15.60
N ALA A 257 29.20 -7.03 -16.28
CA ALA A 257 28.00 -7.80 -16.65
C ALA A 257 27.24 -8.29 -15.40
N THR A 258 27.96 -8.74 -14.39
CA THR A 258 27.40 -9.17 -13.10
C THR A 258 26.67 -8.03 -12.38
N MET A 259 27.29 -6.83 -12.33
CA MET A 259 26.66 -5.64 -11.75
C MET A 259 25.34 -5.30 -12.47
N LEU A 260 25.35 -5.35 -13.79
CA LEU A 260 24.17 -5.05 -14.60
C LEU A 260 23.06 -6.09 -14.39
N GLU A 261 23.38 -7.39 -14.31
CA GLU A 261 22.44 -8.45 -14.03
C GLU A 261 21.75 -8.24 -12.67
N ILE A 262 22.50 -7.91 -11.61
CA ILE A 262 21.97 -7.63 -10.27
C ILE A 262 21.03 -6.43 -10.30
N LEU A 263 21.42 -5.34 -10.96
CA LEU A 263 20.60 -4.12 -11.07
C LEU A 263 19.30 -4.37 -11.85
N ILE A 264 19.36 -5.13 -12.94
CA ILE A 264 18.18 -5.50 -13.73
C ILE A 264 17.20 -6.33 -12.88
N VAL A 265 17.68 -7.37 -12.19
CA VAL A 265 16.83 -8.21 -11.34
C VAL A 265 16.22 -7.41 -10.20
N THR A 266 17.00 -6.55 -9.57
CA THR A 266 16.52 -5.65 -8.53
C THR A 266 15.42 -4.72 -9.06
N GLY A 267 15.65 -4.09 -10.20
CA GLY A 267 14.67 -3.21 -10.85
C GLY A 267 13.37 -3.93 -11.24
N VAL A 268 13.49 -5.13 -11.81
CA VAL A 268 12.33 -5.98 -12.16
C VAL A 268 11.57 -6.39 -10.90
N THR A 269 12.26 -6.81 -9.85
CA THR A 269 11.62 -7.20 -8.58
C THR A 269 10.86 -6.02 -7.95
N LEU A 270 11.47 -4.83 -7.92
CA LEU A 270 10.79 -3.61 -7.44
C LEU A 270 9.56 -3.26 -8.27
N PHE A 271 9.66 -3.36 -9.57
CA PHE A 271 8.53 -3.13 -10.47
C PHE A 271 7.40 -4.13 -10.23
N LEU A 272 7.74 -5.42 -10.05
CA LEU A 272 6.78 -6.47 -9.74
C LEU A 272 6.11 -6.26 -8.39
N LEU A 273 6.85 -5.83 -7.36
CA LEU A 273 6.31 -5.49 -6.04
C LEU A 273 5.24 -4.39 -6.13
N GLN A 274 5.52 -3.32 -6.87
CA GLN A 274 4.56 -2.24 -7.07
C GLN A 274 3.30 -2.73 -7.83
N ARG A 275 3.49 -3.56 -8.84
CA ARG A 275 2.38 -4.14 -9.60
C ARG A 275 1.55 -5.11 -8.76
N ALA A 276 2.19 -5.95 -7.95
CA ALA A 276 1.50 -6.86 -7.04
C ALA A 276 0.65 -6.09 -6.00
N TYR A 277 1.21 -5.04 -5.42
CA TYR A 277 0.49 -4.20 -4.47
C TYR A 277 -0.75 -3.53 -5.09
N ALA A 278 -0.60 -2.96 -6.29
CA ALA A 278 -1.70 -2.36 -7.04
C ALA A 278 -2.75 -3.41 -7.49
N ALA A 279 -2.30 -4.59 -7.92
CA ALA A 279 -3.18 -5.69 -8.31
C ALA A 279 -3.99 -6.21 -7.13
N GLY A 280 -3.40 -6.29 -5.93
CA GLY A 280 -4.11 -6.66 -4.70
C GLY A 280 -5.30 -5.74 -4.42
N ALA A 281 -5.12 -4.43 -4.56
CA ALA A 281 -6.20 -3.46 -4.44
C ALA A 281 -7.28 -3.62 -5.53
N ALA A 282 -6.88 -3.89 -6.76
CA ALA A 282 -7.81 -4.07 -7.87
C ALA A 282 -8.64 -5.35 -7.73
N LEU A 283 -8.04 -6.47 -7.31
CA LEU A 283 -8.72 -7.75 -7.11
C LEU A 283 -9.78 -7.70 -6.00
N ALA A 284 -9.53 -6.93 -4.96
CA ALA A 284 -10.48 -6.76 -3.87
C ALA A 284 -11.68 -5.88 -4.24
N GLY A 285 -11.75 -5.36 -5.48
CA GLY A 285 -12.80 -4.42 -5.90
C GLY A 285 -12.72 -3.09 -5.16
N GLY A 286 -11.60 -2.82 -4.49
CA GLY A 286 -11.37 -1.60 -3.73
C GLY A 286 -11.21 -0.41 -4.68
N ILE A 287 -12.07 0.58 -4.51
CA ILE A 287 -11.75 1.95 -4.94
C ILE A 287 -10.41 2.24 -4.29
N SER A 288 -9.39 2.55 -5.10
CA SER A 288 -8.03 2.74 -4.63
C SER A 288 -8.04 3.64 -3.40
N SER A 289 -7.99 3.04 -2.23
CA SER A 289 -7.40 3.72 -1.11
C SER A 289 -6.03 4.11 -1.63
N ALA A 290 -5.71 5.39 -1.62
CA ALA A 290 -4.42 5.89 -2.05
C ALA A 290 -3.32 5.20 -1.24
N GLY A 291 -3.05 3.94 -1.60
CA GLY A 291 -1.95 3.18 -1.03
C GLY A 291 -0.69 3.97 -1.30
N ILE A 292 0.09 4.19 -0.26
CA ILE A 292 1.41 4.80 -0.38
C ILE A 292 2.21 3.92 -1.32
N THR A 293 2.26 4.30 -2.60
CA THR A 293 3.09 3.62 -3.58
C THR A 293 4.53 4.10 -3.40
N LEU A 294 5.50 3.29 -3.84
CA LEU A 294 6.91 3.76 -3.88
C LEU A 294 7.05 5.09 -4.63
N ARG A 295 6.17 5.33 -5.58
CA ARG A 295 6.08 6.61 -6.30
C ARG A 295 5.64 7.73 -5.37
N ASP A 296 4.70 7.49 -4.45
CA ASP A 296 4.24 8.48 -3.48
C ASP A 296 5.30 8.74 -2.43
N VAL A 297 6.03 7.70 -1.98
CA VAL A 297 7.18 7.84 -1.08
C VAL A 297 8.33 8.58 -1.78
N ALA A 298 8.66 8.24 -3.02
CA ALA A 298 9.65 8.94 -3.80
C ALA A 298 9.22 10.38 -4.13
N GLN A 299 7.94 10.61 -4.40
CA GLN A 299 7.39 11.96 -4.57
C GLN A 299 7.35 12.73 -3.26
N ALA A 300 7.05 12.09 -2.13
CA ALA A 300 7.11 12.72 -0.81
C ALA A 300 8.55 13.09 -0.42
N ALA A 301 9.51 12.22 -0.70
CA ALA A 301 10.93 12.50 -0.49
C ALA A 301 11.48 13.59 -1.43
N ALA A 302 10.96 13.65 -2.67
CA ALA A 302 11.29 14.68 -3.65
C ALA A 302 10.41 15.95 -3.53
N SER A 303 9.36 15.92 -2.72
CA SER A 303 8.29 16.93 -2.72
C SER A 303 8.69 18.32 -2.23
N PRO A 304 9.69 18.55 -1.36
CA PRO A 304 10.04 19.93 -1.01
C PRO A 304 10.52 20.73 -2.25
N VAL A 305 11.12 20.06 -3.23
CA VAL A 305 11.62 20.71 -4.46
C VAL A 305 10.56 20.73 -5.56
N THR A 306 9.79 19.65 -5.72
CA THR A 306 8.86 19.49 -6.85
C THR A 306 7.48 20.11 -6.59
N HIS A 307 7.03 20.24 -5.33
CA HIS A 307 5.72 20.85 -5.01
C HIS A 307 5.60 22.30 -5.46
N GLY A 308 6.71 23.05 -5.39
CA GLY A 308 6.77 24.42 -5.90
C GLY A 308 6.73 24.52 -7.43
N LEU A 309 7.28 23.52 -8.13
CA LEU A 309 7.44 23.51 -9.58
C LEU A 309 6.25 22.89 -10.32
N ASN A 310 5.56 21.94 -9.69
CA ASN A 310 4.45 21.21 -10.31
C ASN A 310 3.06 21.77 -9.94
N ARG A 311 3.01 22.87 -9.19
CA ARG A 311 1.74 23.53 -8.85
C ARG A 311 1.07 24.01 -10.15
N GLN A 312 -0.09 23.47 -10.44
CA GLN A 312 -0.87 23.85 -11.61
C GLN A 312 -1.31 25.31 -11.49
N SER A 313 -1.14 26.06 -12.53
CA SER A 313 -1.63 27.43 -12.67
C SER A 313 -2.23 27.62 -14.06
N THR A 314 -3.32 28.37 -14.13
CA THR A 314 -3.95 28.71 -15.39
C THR A 314 -3.32 30.02 -15.88
N ARG A 315 -2.66 29.96 -17.03
CA ARG A 315 -2.02 31.12 -17.66
C ARG A 315 -2.43 31.19 -19.13
N ARG A 316 -2.40 32.38 -19.66
CA ARG A 316 -2.66 32.56 -21.08
C ARG A 316 -1.41 32.19 -21.87
N ASP A 317 -1.58 31.36 -22.88
CA ASP A 317 -0.51 30.95 -23.76
C ASP A 317 -0.10 32.08 -24.73
N LEU A 318 1.18 32.29 -24.87
CA LEU A 318 1.73 33.36 -25.71
C LEU A 318 1.46 33.13 -27.19
N GLN A 319 1.43 31.86 -27.64
CA GLN A 319 1.22 31.48 -29.04
C GLN A 319 -0.22 31.40 -29.47
N SER A 320 -1.04 30.70 -28.66
CA SER A 320 -2.46 30.46 -29.00
C SER A 320 -3.42 31.51 -28.43
N GLY A 321 -2.99 32.30 -27.47
CA GLY A 321 -3.82 33.29 -26.79
C GLY A 321 -4.89 32.70 -25.89
N GLN A 322 -4.98 31.38 -25.78
CA GLN A 322 -5.96 30.67 -24.96
C GLN A 322 -5.49 30.51 -23.50
N MET A 323 -6.42 30.25 -22.58
CA MET A 323 -6.11 29.96 -21.18
C MET A 323 -5.72 28.49 -21.04
N VAL A 324 -4.47 28.22 -20.68
CA VAL A 324 -3.94 26.87 -20.50
C VAL A 324 -3.63 26.64 -19.02
N THR A 325 -4.16 25.54 -18.48
CA THR A 325 -3.86 25.07 -17.11
C THR A 325 -2.74 24.04 -17.20
N ALA A 326 -1.57 24.36 -16.68
CA ALA A 326 -0.40 23.48 -16.70
C ALA A 326 0.47 23.70 -15.46
N GLY A 327 1.41 22.78 -15.22
CA GLY A 327 2.42 22.94 -14.17
C GLY A 327 3.39 24.10 -14.49
N ARG A 328 4.00 24.65 -13.45
CA ARG A 328 4.95 25.79 -13.60
C ARG A 328 6.08 25.52 -14.58
N LEU A 329 6.61 24.30 -14.60
CA LEU A 329 7.67 23.90 -15.55
C LEU A 329 7.18 23.93 -16.99
N ASN A 330 5.97 23.46 -17.25
CA ASN A 330 5.40 23.49 -18.61
C ASN A 330 5.13 24.93 -19.07
N HIS A 331 4.69 25.82 -18.17
CA HIS A 331 4.56 27.24 -18.48
C HIS A 331 5.91 27.91 -18.71
N LEU A 332 6.97 27.51 -18.01
CA LEU A 332 8.33 27.98 -18.25
C LEU A 332 8.84 27.52 -19.61
N ALA A 333 8.67 26.25 -19.95
CA ALA A 333 9.08 25.68 -21.24
C ALA A 333 8.32 26.28 -22.43
N ALA A 334 7.03 26.58 -22.25
CA ALA A 334 6.18 27.25 -23.24
C ALA A 334 6.44 28.79 -23.33
N GLY A 335 7.37 29.35 -22.53
CA GLY A 335 7.64 30.78 -22.49
C GLY A 335 6.56 31.62 -21.77
N ASN A 336 5.56 31.00 -21.15
CA ASN A 336 4.42 31.66 -20.47
C ASN A 336 4.79 32.07 -19.03
N SER A 337 5.94 32.72 -18.84
CA SER A 337 6.38 33.14 -17.49
C SER A 337 6.77 34.62 -17.50
N MET A 338 6.64 35.26 -16.33
CA MET A 338 7.05 36.67 -16.13
C MET A 338 8.58 36.92 -16.32
N LEU A 339 9.38 35.85 -16.41
CA LEU A 339 10.78 35.91 -16.74
C LEU A 339 11.01 36.15 -18.24
N ASN A 340 10.03 35.84 -19.10
CA ASN A 340 10.09 36.09 -20.52
C ASN A 340 9.63 37.54 -20.81
N PRO A 341 10.50 38.41 -21.42
CA PRO A 341 10.15 39.80 -21.72
C PRO A 341 8.92 39.95 -22.63
N ALA A 342 8.76 39.06 -23.62
CA ALA A 342 7.62 39.07 -24.54
C ALA A 342 6.30 38.75 -23.81
N TYR A 343 6.29 37.81 -22.90
CA TYR A 343 5.12 37.46 -22.09
C TYR A 343 4.76 38.61 -21.16
N ARG A 344 5.74 39.26 -20.56
CA ARG A 344 5.54 40.42 -19.69
C ARG A 344 4.91 41.60 -20.42
N GLN A 345 5.40 41.92 -21.62
CA GLN A 345 4.80 42.96 -22.46
C GLN A 345 3.37 42.67 -22.84
N HIS A 346 3.07 41.43 -23.25
CA HIS A 346 1.72 40.98 -23.60
C HIS A 346 0.73 41.08 -22.42
N VAL A 347 1.17 40.75 -21.20
CA VAL A 347 0.34 40.91 -19.99
C VAL A 347 0.12 42.36 -19.63
N MET A 348 1.17 43.21 -19.73
CA MET A 348 1.09 44.64 -19.44
C MET A 348 0.20 45.42 -20.42
N GLU A 349 0.32 45.15 -21.72
CA GLU A 349 -0.56 45.76 -22.73
C GLU A 349 -2.04 45.46 -22.49
N ARG A 350 -2.36 44.21 -22.07
CA ARG A 350 -3.73 43.87 -21.79
C ARG A 350 -4.28 44.48 -20.50
N LEU A 351 -3.45 44.59 -19.46
CA LEU A 351 -3.82 45.30 -18.24
C LEU A 351 -4.12 46.74 -18.52
N GLN A 352 -3.31 47.41 -19.38
CA GLN A 352 -3.59 48.78 -19.83
C GLN A 352 -4.91 48.88 -20.62
N LYS A 353 -5.13 47.97 -21.59
CA LYS A 353 -6.39 47.95 -22.37
C LYS A 353 -7.61 47.72 -21.47
N THR A 354 -7.51 46.92 -20.42
CA THR A 354 -8.58 46.63 -19.47
C THR A 354 -8.87 47.85 -18.55
N GLN A 355 -7.83 48.60 -18.19
CA GLN A 355 -8.03 49.87 -17.42
C GLN A 355 -8.67 50.98 -18.26
N TRP A 356 -8.30 51.08 -19.52
CA TRP A 356 -8.90 52.09 -20.43
C TRP A 356 -10.37 51.76 -20.75
N GLY A 357 -10.76 50.49 -20.86
CA GLY A 357 -12.13 50.04 -21.04
C GLY A 357 -13.03 50.31 -19.82
N ARG A 358 -12.47 50.44 -18.63
CA ARG A 358 -13.19 50.79 -17.39
C ARG A 358 -13.41 52.31 -17.23
N GLN A 359 -12.57 53.15 -17.86
CA GLN A 359 -12.71 54.61 -17.81
C GLN A 359 -13.61 55.20 -18.91
N GLY A 360 -13.96 54.38 -19.93
CA GLY A 360 -14.77 54.83 -21.07
C GLY A 360 -16.29 54.58 -21.00
N GLY A 361 -16.79 54.08 -19.88
CA GLY A 361 -18.21 53.72 -19.72
C GLY A 361 -19.03 54.79 -19.00
N THR A 362 -19.17 55.96 -19.55
CA THR A 362 -20.28 56.87 -19.19
C THR A 362 -21.52 56.42 -19.95
N ALA A 363 -22.47 55.80 -19.26
CA ALA A 363 -23.78 55.54 -19.79
C ALA A 363 -24.50 56.88 -20.00
N SER A 364 -24.69 57.24 -21.26
CA SER A 364 -25.68 58.29 -21.62
C SER A 364 -27.06 57.73 -21.32
N LYS A 365 -27.78 58.34 -20.38
CA LYS A 365 -29.22 58.21 -20.25
C LYS A 365 -29.83 59.01 -21.39
N GLY A 366 -30.39 58.34 -22.38
CA GLY A 366 -31.28 58.96 -23.36
C GLY A 366 -32.66 59.15 -22.75
N ASP A 367 -33.22 60.29 -22.97
CA ASP A 367 -34.59 60.71 -22.68
C ASP A 367 -35.61 59.83 -23.38
#